data_1550cf7b8828c433f6840cca7116a7aa
#
_entry.id   1550cf7b8828c433f6840cca7116a7aa
#
_cell.length_a   1.000
_cell.length_b   1.000
_cell.length_c   1.000
_cell.angle_alpha   90.00
_cell.angle_beta   90.00
_cell.angle_gamma   90.00
#
_symmetry.space_group_name_H-M   'P 1'
#
loop_
_entity.id
_entity.type
_entity.pdbx_description
1 polymer ?
#
loop_
_entity_poly.entity_id
_entity_poly.type
_entity_poly.pdbx_seq_one_letter_code
_entity_poly.pdbx_strand_id
1 'polypeptide(L)'
;MSNTVPPSGERTDKWQRALDATIRTLRTSKFWSELFIMTAAVFMCAVAIHFFLYPSGIITGSATGVAIVFNRLMPGITTGNFILIINVLLLIVAFIILGPEFGTKTVYTSIILGPFVDFLADVAPIEGSLFATEIAGTIYSDLWSDALWFVLIIGIAQAILFSVNASTGGLDIVGKIITKYTHMPIGTSVAIVGILSCFTALLTSSLGNVLMGILVTWINGLIIDYFMSKMSTKIRVMIVVDDPTKTKDYILHTINRGVTIHEVYGGYTGKKKYQLETELDQKDFTKLRQYLSTTTENTFVTADPVSDVYGIWREKPHLKQLEEEAEVESTVTIPNSRRIKPE
;
A
#
# COMPACT_ATOMS: atom_id res chain seq x y z
N MET A 1 -35.27 14.82 33.40
CA MET A 1 -34.18 14.27 32.58
C MET A 1 -33.60 13.08 33.33
N SER A 2 -34.02 11.87 33.04
CA SER A 2 -33.59 10.65 33.72
C SER A 2 -32.36 10.09 32.97
N ASN A 3 -31.19 10.20 33.63
CA ASN A 3 -29.98 9.50 33.19
C ASN A 3 -30.14 8.00 33.50
N THR A 4 -30.59 7.24 32.52
CA THR A 4 -30.56 5.78 32.59
C THR A 4 -29.16 5.30 32.24
N VAL A 5 -28.39 4.91 33.27
CA VAL A 5 -27.13 4.17 33.12
C VAL A 5 -27.49 2.82 32.48
N PRO A 6 -26.85 2.44 31.32
CA PRO A 6 -27.15 1.15 30.70
C PRO A 6 -26.73 0.00 31.65
N PRO A 7 -27.49 -1.12 31.66
CA PRO A 7 -27.23 -2.25 32.57
C PRO A 7 -25.84 -2.86 32.30
N SER A 8 -25.16 -3.23 33.36
CA SER A 8 -23.78 -3.74 33.39
C SER A 8 -23.52 -4.96 32.47
N GLY A 9 -24.56 -5.70 32.09
CA GLY A 9 -24.49 -6.83 31.19
C GLY A 9 -24.18 -6.47 29.70
N GLU A 10 -24.67 -5.33 29.23
CA GLU A 10 -24.43 -4.91 27.83
C GLU A 10 -22.98 -4.44 27.56
N ARG A 11 -22.29 -3.94 28.59
CA ARG A 11 -20.87 -3.56 28.50
C ARG A 11 -19.97 -4.79 28.42
N THR A 12 -20.23 -5.82 29.22
CA THR A 12 -19.46 -7.07 29.21
C THR A 12 -19.59 -7.79 27.86
N ASP A 13 -20.77 -7.82 27.26
CA ASP A 13 -21.01 -8.43 25.95
C ASP A 13 -20.27 -7.70 24.79
N LYS A 14 -20.20 -6.37 24.84
CA LYS A 14 -19.46 -5.60 23.84
C LYS A 14 -17.95 -5.85 23.93
N TRP A 15 -17.39 -5.92 25.13
CA TRP A 15 -15.97 -6.20 25.34
C TRP A 15 -15.63 -7.65 24.94
N GLN A 16 -16.48 -8.62 25.25
CA GLN A 16 -16.27 -10.00 24.84
C GLN A 16 -16.34 -10.16 23.32
N ARG A 17 -17.30 -9.53 22.64
CA ARG A 17 -17.36 -9.52 21.16
C ARG A 17 -16.14 -8.85 20.54
N ALA A 18 -15.65 -7.75 21.11
CA ALA A 18 -14.42 -7.09 20.65
C ALA A 18 -13.19 -7.97 20.86
N LEU A 19 -13.08 -8.64 22.01
CA LEU A 19 -12.01 -9.60 22.30
C LEU A 19 -12.04 -10.78 21.34
N ASP A 20 -13.20 -11.37 21.10
CA ASP A 20 -13.37 -12.50 20.18
C ASP A 20 -13.03 -12.10 18.72
N ALA A 21 -13.42 -10.90 18.30
CA ALA A 21 -13.06 -10.35 16.99
C ALA A 21 -11.53 -10.16 16.89
N THR A 22 -10.88 -9.63 17.93
CA THR A 22 -9.43 -9.46 17.99
C THR A 22 -8.71 -10.81 17.94
N ILE A 23 -9.15 -11.80 18.72
CA ILE A 23 -8.58 -13.15 18.73
C ILE A 23 -8.74 -13.82 17.35
N ARG A 24 -9.88 -13.65 16.69
CA ARG A 24 -10.09 -14.15 15.32
C ARG A 24 -9.12 -13.51 14.35
N THR A 25 -8.90 -12.21 14.44
CA THR A 25 -7.94 -11.48 13.58
C THR A 25 -6.51 -11.96 13.81
N LEU A 26 -6.09 -12.12 15.06
CA LEU A 26 -4.77 -12.65 15.44
C LEU A 26 -4.52 -14.09 14.95
N ARG A 27 -5.59 -14.88 14.78
CA ARG A 27 -5.52 -16.26 14.29
C ARG A 27 -5.40 -16.36 12.77
N THR A 28 -5.58 -15.24 12.05
CA THR A 28 -5.56 -15.21 10.59
C THR A 28 -4.11 -15.17 10.08
N SER A 29 -3.76 -16.06 9.16
CA SER A 29 -2.45 -16.06 8.48
C SER A 29 -2.14 -14.72 7.81
N LYS A 30 -3.18 -14.00 7.34
CA LYS A 30 -3.06 -12.66 6.74
C LYS A 30 -2.47 -11.66 7.73
N PHE A 31 -2.91 -11.66 8.99
CA PHE A 31 -2.39 -10.76 10.04
C PHE A 31 -0.89 -10.92 10.26
N TRP A 32 -0.42 -12.17 10.40
CA TRP A 32 0.99 -12.45 10.62
C TRP A 32 1.85 -12.13 9.39
N SER A 33 1.32 -12.36 8.20
CA SER A 33 1.98 -11.96 6.95
C SER A 33 2.13 -10.45 6.84
N GLU A 34 1.07 -9.67 7.13
CA GLU A 34 1.12 -8.21 7.12
C GLU A 34 2.07 -7.67 8.20
N LEU A 35 2.04 -8.25 9.40
CA LEU A 35 2.94 -7.88 10.49
C LEU A 35 4.41 -8.12 10.10
N PHE A 36 4.72 -9.28 9.51
CA PHE A 36 6.07 -9.58 9.02
C PHE A 36 6.52 -8.61 7.94
N ILE A 37 5.64 -8.32 6.96
CA ILE A 37 5.92 -7.35 5.89
C ILE A 37 6.20 -5.96 6.46
N MET A 38 5.37 -5.48 7.39
CA MET A 38 5.56 -4.19 8.05
C MET A 38 6.89 -4.15 8.81
N THR A 39 7.19 -5.18 9.59
CA THR A 39 8.43 -5.26 10.37
C THR A 39 9.67 -5.25 9.46
N ALA A 40 9.65 -6.06 8.38
CA ALA A 40 10.73 -6.10 7.41
C ALA A 40 10.92 -4.75 6.69
N ALA A 41 9.82 -4.10 6.29
CA ALA A 41 9.87 -2.79 5.64
C ALA A 41 10.40 -1.70 6.58
N VAL A 42 9.97 -1.69 7.86
CA VAL A 42 10.50 -0.75 8.86
C VAL A 42 11.98 -0.99 9.13
N PHE A 43 12.42 -2.26 9.17
CA PHE A 43 13.83 -2.57 9.29
C PHE A 43 14.64 -2.06 8.08
N MET A 44 14.09 -2.17 6.85
CA MET A 44 14.71 -1.53 5.67
C MET A 44 14.78 -0.01 5.80
N CYS A 45 13.74 0.64 6.36
CA CYS A 45 13.79 2.07 6.65
C CYS A 45 14.90 2.40 7.65
N ALA A 46 15.04 1.62 8.72
CA ALA A 46 16.09 1.80 9.72
C ALA A 46 17.50 1.65 9.11
N VAL A 47 17.70 0.66 8.23
CA VAL A 47 18.94 0.48 7.46
C VAL A 47 19.24 1.72 6.61
N ALA A 48 18.25 2.22 5.86
CA ALA A 48 18.43 3.41 5.02
C ALA A 48 18.82 4.64 5.87
N ILE A 49 18.16 4.83 7.00
CA ILE A 49 18.41 5.95 7.90
C ILE A 49 19.79 5.86 8.54
N HIS A 50 20.12 4.70 9.12
CA HIS A 50 21.36 4.51 9.87
C HIS A 50 22.59 4.58 8.97
N PHE A 51 22.59 3.84 7.84
CA PHE A 51 23.78 3.69 7.00
C PHE A 51 24.01 4.84 6.02
N PHE A 52 22.94 5.54 5.60
CA PHE A 52 23.05 6.52 4.53
C PHE A 52 22.55 7.92 4.91
N LEU A 53 21.45 8.05 5.65
CA LEU A 53 20.92 9.36 5.99
C LEU A 53 21.73 10.05 7.08
N TYR A 54 22.02 9.35 8.19
CA TYR A 54 22.75 9.95 9.30
C TYR A 54 24.18 10.39 8.90
N PRO A 55 24.97 9.55 8.21
CA PRO A 55 26.30 9.95 7.80
C PRO A 55 26.33 11.09 6.78
N SER A 56 25.34 11.15 5.88
CA SER A 56 25.28 12.18 4.83
C SER A 56 24.89 13.56 5.33
N GLY A 57 24.15 13.63 6.45
CA GLY A 57 23.60 14.89 6.96
C GLY A 57 22.60 15.57 6.02
N ILE A 58 22.05 14.83 5.03
CA ILE A 58 21.04 15.32 4.10
C ILE A 58 19.75 15.60 4.87
N ILE A 59 19.16 16.77 4.64
CA ILE A 59 17.86 17.13 5.19
C ILE A 59 16.78 16.73 4.18
N THR A 60 16.16 15.58 4.43
CA THR A 60 15.01 15.15 3.65
C THR A 60 13.73 15.84 4.11
N GLY A 61 12.72 15.87 3.25
CA GLY A 61 11.40 16.43 3.54
C GLY A 61 10.64 15.64 4.62
N SER A 62 11.02 15.83 5.87
CA SER A 62 10.50 15.09 7.03
C SER A 62 9.95 16.01 8.11
N ALA A 63 9.22 15.46 9.07
CA ALA A 63 8.75 16.17 10.26
C ALA A 63 9.90 16.80 11.06
N THR A 64 11.12 16.27 10.96
CA THR A 64 12.31 16.78 11.62
C THR A 64 12.66 18.20 11.16
N GLY A 65 12.60 18.48 9.85
CA GLY A 65 12.86 19.83 9.31
C GLY A 65 11.90 20.86 9.91
N VAL A 66 10.61 20.51 9.94
CA VAL A 66 9.58 21.36 10.55
C VAL A 66 9.82 21.56 12.05
N ALA A 67 10.18 20.50 12.77
CA ALA A 67 10.44 20.55 14.21
C ALA A 67 11.65 21.43 14.58
N ILE A 68 12.70 21.45 13.75
CA ILE A 68 13.86 22.31 13.95
C ILE A 68 13.46 23.79 13.86
N VAL A 69 12.60 24.15 12.90
CA VAL A 69 12.09 25.53 12.79
C VAL A 69 11.27 25.92 14.01
N PHE A 70 10.37 25.05 14.46
CA PHE A 70 9.58 25.31 15.69
C PHE A 70 10.47 25.41 16.94
N ASN A 71 11.54 24.62 17.07
CA ASN A 71 12.49 24.74 18.16
C ASN A 71 13.20 26.10 18.18
N ARG A 72 13.53 26.67 16.99
CA ARG A 72 14.12 28.02 16.92
C ARG A 72 13.14 29.13 17.30
N LEU A 73 11.86 28.97 16.97
CA LEU A 73 10.80 29.93 17.34
C LEU A 73 10.44 29.82 18.82
N MET A 74 10.58 28.64 19.41
CA MET A 74 10.22 28.34 20.80
C MET A 74 11.35 27.56 21.49
N PRO A 75 12.44 28.23 21.92
CA PRO A 75 13.67 27.58 22.44
C PRO A 75 13.45 26.76 23.72
N GLY A 76 12.30 26.91 24.40
CA GLY A 76 11.96 26.14 25.61
C GLY A 76 11.58 24.68 25.39
N ILE A 77 11.37 24.24 24.13
CA ILE A 77 10.98 22.87 23.79
C ILE A 77 12.04 22.27 22.88
N THR A 78 12.53 21.09 23.22
CA THR A 78 13.57 20.41 22.40
C THR A 78 13.00 19.96 21.05
N THR A 79 13.87 19.85 20.04
CA THR A 79 13.50 19.37 18.69
C THR A 79 12.81 17.98 18.76
N GLY A 80 13.31 17.08 19.63
CA GLY A 80 12.71 15.77 19.82
C GLY A 80 11.28 15.82 20.32
N ASN A 81 10.97 16.72 21.25
CA ASN A 81 9.61 16.92 21.76
C ASN A 81 8.68 17.48 20.67
N PHE A 82 9.17 18.39 19.80
CA PHE A 82 8.38 18.86 18.65
C PHE A 82 8.08 17.75 17.66
N ILE A 83 9.07 16.89 17.34
CA ILE A 83 8.85 15.72 16.48
C ILE A 83 7.77 14.81 17.08
N LEU A 84 7.85 14.53 18.38
CA LEU A 84 6.88 13.69 19.06
C LEU A 84 5.48 14.31 19.02
N ILE A 85 5.35 15.60 19.31
CA ILE A 85 4.07 16.32 19.25
C ILE A 85 3.49 16.27 17.85
N ILE A 86 4.29 16.59 16.82
CA ILE A 86 3.86 16.55 15.42
C ILE A 86 3.39 15.13 15.05
N ASN A 87 4.16 14.10 15.39
CA ASN A 87 3.80 12.70 15.09
C ASN A 87 2.52 12.27 15.78
N VAL A 88 2.34 12.60 17.07
CA VAL A 88 1.10 12.28 17.81
C VAL A 88 -0.10 12.98 17.20
N LEU A 89 0.01 14.28 16.87
CA LEU A 89 -1.06 15.00 16.20
C LEU A 89 -1.42 14.40 14.85
N LEU A 90 -0.42 14.07 14.04
CA LEU A 90 -0.63 13.45 12.73
C LEU A 90 -1.23 12.05 12.85
N LEU A 91 -0.87 11.27 13.85
CA LEU A 91 -1.50 9.97 14.13
C LEU A 91 -2.97 10.12 14.52
N ILE A 92 -3.32 11.10 15.36
CA ILE A 92 -4.72 11.37 15.71
C ILE A 92 -5.52 11.73 14.45
N VAL A 93 -4.97 12.60 13.61
CA VAL A 93 -5.57 12.98 12.33
C VAL A 93 -5.71 11.76 11.40
N ALA A 94 -4.70 10.88 11.37
CA ALA A 94 -4.74 9.63 10.62
C ALA A 94 -5.89 8.71 11.05
N PHE A 95 -6.10 8.55 12.37
CA PHE A 95 -7.23 7.76 12.89
C PHE A 95 -8.58 8.32 12.46
N ILE A 96 -8.75 9.64 12.50
CA ILE A 96 -10.01 10.31 12.15
C ILE A 96 -10.26 10.27 10.64
N ILE A 97 -9.24 10.59 9.83
CA ILE A 97 -9.41 10.78 8.38
C ILE A 97 -9.21 9.49 7.60
N LEU A 98 -8.14 8.73 7.90
CA LEU A 98 -7.77 7.53 7.14
C LEU A 98 -8.37 6.25 7.72
N GLY A 99 -8.83 6.32 8.97
CA GLY A 99 -9.50 5.22 9.64
C GLY A 99 -8.59 4.39 10.57
N PRO A 100 -9.19 3.52 11.41
CA PRO A 100 -8.47 2.82 12.47
C PRO A 100 -7.46 1.77 11.95
N GLU A 101 -7.70 1.17 10.79
CA GLU A 101 -6.77 0.20 10.22
C GLU A 101 -5.42 0.83 9.89
N PHE A 102 -5.43 1.93 9.12
CA PHE A 102 -4.21 2.68 8.82
C PHE A 102 -3.54 3.23 10.07
N GLY A 103 -4.34 3.82 10.98
CA GLY A 103 -3.84 4.40 12.23
C GLY A 103 -3.12 3.37 13.10
N THR A 104 -3.72 2.21 13.37
CA THR A 104 -3.11 1.16 14.22
C THR A 104 -1.83 0.58 13.62
N LYS A 105 -1.83 0.31 12.31
CA LYS A 105 -0.64 -0.17 11.59
C LYS A 105 0.49 0.86 11.64
N THR A 106 0.16 2.15 11.46
CA THR A 106 1.14 3.24 11.49
C THR A 106 1.67 3.50 12.90
N VAL A 107 0.87 3.37 13.95
CA VAL A 107 1.37 3.40 15.35
C VAL A 107 2.41 2.32 15.57
N TYR A 108 2.12 1.09 15.16
CA TYR A 108 3.05 -0.03 15.30
C TYR A 108 4.39 0.27 14.59
N THR A 109 4.34 0.64 13.31
CA THR A 109 5.53 0.93 12.51
C THR A 109 6.35 2.10 13.03
N SER A 110 5.68 3.16 13.51
CA SER A 110 6.34 4.34 14.09
C SER A 110 7.07 4.03 15.40
N ILE A 111 6.49 3.14 16.24
CA ILE A 111 7.10 2.77 17.52
C ILE A 111 8.34 1.90 17.32
N ILE A 112 8.34 0.96 16.37
CA ILE A 112 9.47 0.04 16.19
C ILE A 112 10.62 0.62 15.35
N LEU A 113 10.41 1.72 14.62
CA LEU A 113 11.43 2.33 13.78
C LEU A 113 12.63 2.81 14.61
N GLY A 114 12.38 3.57 15.70
CA GLY A 114 13.43 4.06 16.57
C GLY A 114 14.31 2.94 17.14
N PRO A 115 13.73 1.96 17.85
CA PRO A 115 14.48 0.80 18.35
C PRO A 115 15.30 0.05 17.30
N PHE A 116 14.84 -0.04 16.05
CA PHE A 116 15.65 -0.64 14.99
C PHE A 116 16.84 0.21 14.58
N VAL A 117 16.68 1.53 14.54
CA VAL A 117 17.80 2.44 14.27
C VAL A 117 18.84 2.37 15.40
N ASP A 118 18.39 2.39 16.67
CA ASP A 118 19.27 2.27 17.84
C ASP A 118 19.99 0.92 17.86
N PHE A 119 19.27 -0.16 17.58
CA PHE A 119 19.86 -1.50 17.46
C PHE A 119 20.97 -1.55 16.39
N LEU A 120 20.75 -0.95 15.23
CA LEU A 120 21.77 -0.88 14.18
C LEU A 120 22.98 -0.02 14.62
N ALA A 121 22.75 1.06 15.36
CA ALA A 121 23.82 1.89 15.90
C ALA A 121 24.71 1.14 16.89
N ASP A 122 24.11 0.25 17.70
CA ASP A 122 24.85 -0.59 18.66
C ASP A 122 25.61 -1.73 17.98
N VAL A 123 24.99 -2.41 16.99
CA VAL A 123 25.56 -3.61 16.34
C VAL A 123 26.56 -3.27 15.24
N ALA A 124 26.30 -2.19 14.52
CA ALA A 124 27.13 -1.73 13.40
C ALA A 124 27.39 -0.22 13.49
N PRO A 125 28.17 0.23 14.48
CA PRO A 125 28.49 1.66 14.60
C PRO A 125 29.26 2.13 13.36
N ILE A 126 28.89 3.30 12.83
CA ILE A 126 29.52 3.89 11.64
C ILE A 126 30.04 5.26 12.01
N GLU A 127 31.29 5.50 11.70
CA GLU A 127 31.95 6.78 11.82
C GLU A 127 32.05 7.46 10.43
N GLY A 128 30.94 7.99 9.92
CA GLY A 128 30.88 8.67 8.63
C GLY A 128 30.28 7.86 7.49
N SER A 129 30.38 8.36 6.25
CA SER A 129 29.81 7.73 5.05
C SER A 129 30.50 6.41 4.71
N LEU A 130 29.71 5.39 4.31
CA LEU A 130 30.24 4.12 3.78
C LEU A 130 31.02 4.28 2.47
N PHE A 131 30.77 5.37 1.75
CA PHE A 131 31.45 5.71 0.47
C PHE A 131 32.50 6.77 0.65
N ALA A 132 32.94 7.04 1.91
CA ALA A 132 34.01 7.95 2.15
C ALA A 132 35.33 7.45 1.54
N THR A 133 35.98 8.31 0.75
CA THR A 133 37.29 8.03 0.16
C THR A 133 38.32 8.92 0.78
N GLU A 134 39.40 8.35 1.31
CA GLU A 134 40.55 9.13 1.83
C GLU A 134 41.52 9.44 0.68
N ILE A 135 41.67 10.72 0.38
CA ILE A 135 42.62 11.21 -0.62
C ILE A 135 43.57 12.19 0.08
N ALA A 136 44.84 11.85 0.09
CA ALA A 136 45.91 12.71 0.67
C ALA A 136 45.66 13.08 2.15
N GLY A 137 45.12 12.17 2.97
CA GLY A 137 44.82 12.41 4.38
C GLY A 137 43.55 13.22 4.65
N THR A 138 42.77 13.48 3.61
CA THR A 138 41.45 14.14 3.74
C THR A 138 40.32 13.16 3.38
N ILE A 139 39.35 13.02 4.28
CA ILE A 139 38.19 12.18 4.07
C ILE A 139 37.13 12.93 3.26
N TYR A 140 36.82 12.44 2.07
CA TYR A 140 35.75 12.96 1.22
C TYR A 140 34.56 12.02 1.34
N SER A 141 33.45 12.50 1.89
CA SER A 141 32.18 11.79 1.86
C SER A 141 31.51 11.94 0.49
N ASP A 142 31.13 10.83 -0.13
CA ASP A 142 30.36 10.89 -1.38
C ASP A 142 28.87 11.05 -1.09
N LEU A 143 28.46 12.30 -0.92
CA LEU A 143 27.08 12.69 -0.62
C LEU A 143 26.07 12.14 -1.67
N TRP A 144 26.50 12.02 -2.93
CA TRP A 144 25.62 11.52 -4.01
C TRP A 144 25.37 10.04 -3.89
N SER A 145 26.37 9.24 -3.56
CA SER A 145 26.21 7.80 -3.34
C SER A 145 25.32 7.53 -2.13
N ASP A 146 25.55 8.22 -1.01
CA ASP A 146 24.69 8.10 0.17
C ASP A 146 23.24 8.47 -0.14
N ALA A 147 23.02 9.59 -0.82
CA ALA A 147 21.70 10.04 -1.23
C ALA A 147 20.98 9.03 -2.13
N LEU A 148 21.70 8.45 -3.10
CA LEU A 148 21.14 7.48 -4.05
C LEU A 148 20.69 6.20 -3.36
N TRP A 149 21.56 5.62 -2.52
CA TRP A 149 21.22 4.40 -1.78
C TRP A 149 20.13 4.65 -0.75
N PHE A 150 20.19 5.78 -0.05
CA PHE A 150 19.14 6.18 0.88
C PHE A 150 17.78 6.21 0.17
N VAL A 151 17.66 6.98 -0.92
CA VAL A 151 16.37 7.19 -1.59
C VAL A 151 15.82 5.90 -2.21
N LEU A 152 16.69 5.03 -2.73
CA LEU A 152 16.29 3.75 -3.29
C LEU A 152 15.70 2.83 -2.22
N ILE A 153 16.41 2.65 -1.11
CA ILE A 153 15.99 1.73 -0.05
C ILE A 153 14.75 2.27 0.67
N ILE A 154 14.74 3.56 1.04
CA ILE A 154 13.61 4.17 1.76
C ILE A 154 12.35 4.20 0.88
N GLY A 155 12.48 4.52 -0.40
CA GLY A 155 11.35 4.57 -1.32
C GLY A 155 10.68 3.21 -1.53
N ILE A 156 11.49 2.14 -1.67
CA ILE A 156 10.97 0.77 -1.74
C ILE A 156 10.29 0.39 -0.42
N ALA A 157 10.93 0.66 0.72
CA ALA A 157 10.37 0.34 2.03
C ALA A 157 9.05 1.06 2.30
N GLN A 158 8.96 2.36 1.97
CA GLN A 158 7.72 3.14 2.07
C GLN A 158 6.63 2.62 1.12
N ALA A 159 6.97 2.25 -0.11
CA ALA A 159 6.01 1.65 -1.03
C ALA A 159 5.43 0.33 -0.47
N ILE A 160 6.27 -0.52 0.13
CA ILE A 160 5.83 -1.76 0.80
C ILE A 160 4.87 -1.42 1.97
N LEU A 161 5.21 -0.44 2.81
CA LEU A 161 4.34 -0.02 3.92
C LEU A 161 2.99 0.51 3.42
N PHE A 162 2.98 1.36 2.41
CA PHE A 162 1.75 1.88 1.83
C PHE A 162 0.89 0.80 1.18
N SER A 163 1.49 -0.25 0.62
CA SER A 163 0.77 -1.38 0.02
C SER A 163 -0.02 -2.21 1.03
N VAL A 164 0.44 -2.26 2.29
CA VAL A 164 -0.27 -2.90 3.41
C VAL A 164 -1.08 -1.91 4.24
N ASN A 165 -1.31 -0.71 3.72
CA ASN A 165 -2.05 0.37 4.35
C ASN A 165 -1.43 0.82 5.70
N ALA A 166 -0.10 0.96 5.72
CA ALA A 166 0.70 1.48 6.83
C ALA A 166 1.63 2.61 6.35
N SER A 167 2.30 3.31 7.28
CA SER A 167 3.30 4.34 7.01
C SER A 167 4.36 4.35 8.11
N THR A 168 5.50 4.98 7.89
CA THR A 168 6.50 5.23 8.95
C THR A 168 6.05 6.28 9.96
N GLY A 169 4.95 6.98 9.70
CA GLY A 169 4.49 8.15 10.47
C GLY A 169 4.97 9.45 9.85
N GLY A 170 4.91 10.54 10.64
CA GLY A 170 5.37 11.85 10.18
C GLY A 170 4.58 12.42 9.01
N LEU A 171 5.24 13.18 8.13
CA LEU A 171 4.60 13.86 7.00
C LEU A 171 4.05 12.93 5.92
N ASP A 172 4.43 11.66 5.91
CA ASP A 172 3.85 10.63 5.04
C ASP A 172 2.34 10.49 5.24
N ILE A 173 1.86 10.71 6.48
CA ILE A 173 0.43 10.73 6.81
C ILE A 173 -0.28 11.86 6.05
N VAL A 174 0.34 13.03 5.99
CA VAL A 174 -0.21 14.18 5.24
C VAL A 174 -0.28 13.85 3.75
N GLY A 175 0.78 13.24 3.20
CA GLY A 175 0.78 12.75 1.81
C GLY A 175 -0.38 11.78 1.53
N LYS A 176 -0.60 10.81 2.41
CA LYS A 176 -1.73 9.86 2.31
C LYS A 176 -3.09 10.55 2.38
N ILE A 177 -3.23 11.57 3.22
CA ILE A 177 -4.46 12.38 3.31
C ILE A 177 -4.71 13.12 1.99
N ILE A 178 -3.67 13.75 1.41
CA ILE A 178 -3.78 14.42 0.11
C ILE A 178 -4.23 13.42 -0.95
N THR A 179 -3.59 12.26 -1.05
CA THR A 179 -3.99 11.18 -1.97
C THR A 179 -5.48 10.82 -1.83
N LYS A 180 -5.98 10.71 -0.60
CA LYS A 180 -7.39 10.36 -0.33
C LYS A 180 -8.37 11.37 -0.94
N TYR A 181 -8.06 12.67 -0.89
CA TYR A 181 -8.97 13.72 -1.36
C TYR A 181 -8.74 14.16 -2.80
N THR A 182 -7.50 14.09 -3.27
CA THR A 182 -7.12 14.53 -4.62
C THR A 182 -7.07 13.40 -5.64
N HIS A 183 -7.04 12.14 -5.17
CA HIS A 183 -6.82 10.95 -6.00
C HIS A 183 -5.48 10.94 -6.75
N MET A 184 -4.53 11.77 -6.33
CA MET A 184 -3.16 11.77 -6.88
C MET A 184 -2.39 10.53 -6.42
N PRO A 185 -1.38 10.07 -7.18
CA PRO A 185 -0.48 9.01 -6.75
C PRO A 185 0.15 9.33 -5.38
N ILE A 186 0.34 8.29 -4.54
CA ILE A 186 0.77 8.49 -3.16
C ILE A 186 2.20 9.04 -3.07
N GLY A 187 3.11 8.58 -3.92
CA GLY A 187 4.49 9.06 -3.95
C GLY A 187 4.56 10.53 -4.37
N THR A 188 3.77 10.93 -5.38
CA THR A 188 3.63 12.34 -5.77
C THR A 188 3.12 13.20 -4.62
N SER A 189 2.09 12.74 -3.89
CA SER A 189 1.54 13.47 -2.74
C SER A 189 2.55 13.61 -1.61
N VAL A 190 3.30 12.54 -1.30
CA VAL A 190 4.37 12.55 -0.30
C VAL A 190 5.51 13.49 -0.72
N ALA A 191 5.90 13.46 -2.01
CA ALA A 191 6.92 14.35 -2.54
C ALA A 191 6.53 15.83 -2.40
N ILE A 192 5.31 16.20 -2.72
CA ILE A 192 4.81 17.59 -2.57
C ILE A 192 4.95 18.05 -1.13
N VAL A 193 4.44 17.27 -0.18
CA VAL A 193 4.52 17.59 1.26
C VAL A 193 5.97 17.68 1.74
N GLY A 194 6.79 16.72 1.31
CA GLY A 194 8.20 16.69 1.66
C GLY A 194 9.00 17.87 1.09
N ILE A 195 8.76 18.24 -0.17
CA ILE A 195 9.38 19.42 -0.79
C ILE A 195 8.99 20.70 -0.04
N LEU A 196 7.72 20.87 0.31
CA LEU A 196 7.27 22.01 1.12
C LEU A 196 7.97 22.03 2.49
N SER A 197 8.17 20.86 3.11
CA SER A 197 8.93 20.73 4.34
C SER A 197 10.42 21.10 4.15
N CYS A 198 11.05 20.74 3.02
CA CYS A 198 12.44 21.11 2.74
C CYS A 198 12.65 22.63 2.69
N PHE A 199 11.66 23.41 2.24
CA PHE A 199 11.76 24.86 2.26
C PHE A 199 11.88 25.45 3.69
N THR A 200 11.32 24.78 4.70
CA THR A 200 11.49 25.22 6.09
C THR A 200 12.94 25.10 6.54
N ALA A 201 13.72 24.17 5.96
CA ALA A 201 15.12 23.98 6.27
C ALA A 201 16.03 25.10 5.76
N LEU A 202 15.56 25.98 4.87
CA LEU A 202 16.30 27.19 4.46
C LEU A 202 16.64 28.11 5.65
N LEU A 203 15.87 28.08 6.70
CA LEU A 203 16.12 28.86 7.93
C LEU A 203 17.27 28.28 8.78
N THR A 204 17.70 27.06 8.50
CA THR A 204 18.60 26.30 9.39
C THR A 204 19.83 25.73 8.69
N SER A 205 19.79 25.63 7.35
CA SER A 205 20.78 24.89 6.57
C SER A 205 21.22 25.64 5.32
N SER A 206 22.33 25.20 4.72
CA SER A 206 22.84 25.78 3.47
C SER A 206 21.85 25.49 2.31
N LEU A 207 21.81 26.40 1.34
CA LEU A 207 21.00 26.27 0.14
C LEU A 207 21.32 24.95 -0.60
N GLY A 208 22.60 24.53 -0.64
CA GLY A 208 23.00 23.26 -1.28
C GLY A 208 22.36 22.05 -0.64
N ASN A 209 22.32 21.96 0.69
CA ASN A 209 21.68 20.85 1.40
C ASN A 209 20.16 20.84 1.20
N VAL A 210 19.52 22.00 1.11
CA VAL A 210 18.08 22.10 0.85
C VAL A 210 17.74 21.65 -0.56
N LEU A 211 18.51 22.10 -1.57
CA LEU A 211 18.33 21.66 -2.96
C LEU A 211 18.53 20.15 -3.11
N MET A 212 19.54 19.61 -2.43
CA MET A 212 19.76 18.15 -2.40
C MET A 212 18.57 17.41 -1.74
N GLY A 213 18.07 17.92 -0.62
CA GLY A 213 16.90 17.39 0.06
C GLY A 213 15.64 17.39 -0.81
N ILE A 214 15.41 18.48 -1.56
CA ILE A 214 14.30 18.58 -2.52
C ILE A 214 14.44 17.50 -3.62
N LEU A 215 15.63 17.35 -4.21
CA LEU A 215 15.91 16.38 -5.25
C LEU A 215 15.69 14.95 -4.74
N VAL A 216 16.25 14.60 -3.58
CA VAL A 216 16.09 13.29 -2.93
C VAL A 216 14.62 13.01 -2.63
N THR A 217 13.89 13.99 -2.11
CA THR A 217 12.47 13.84 -1.79
C THR A 217 11.62 13.66 -3.06
N TRP A 218 11.94 14.35 -4.14
CA TRP A 218 11.26 14.19 -5.43
C TRP A 218 11.49 12.80 -6.02
N ILE A 219 12.75 12.34 -6.05
CA ILE A 219 13.10 10.99 -6.53
C ILE A 219 12.43 9.92 -5.65
N ASN A 220 12.38 10.11 -4.31
CA ASN A 220 11.67 9.22 -3.41
C ASN A 220 10.19 9.04 -3.81
N GLY A 221 9.50 10.13 -4.12
CA GLY A 221 8.12 10.08 -4.60
C GLY A 221 7.97 9.28 -5.90
N LEU A 222 8.88 9.44 -6.85
CA LEU A 222 8.88 8.66 -8.11
C LEU A 222 9.07 7.16 -7.85
N ILE A 223 9.99 6.80 -6.94
CA ILE A 223 10.22 5.40 -6.56
C ILE A 223 8.98 4.81 -5.91
N ILE A 224 8.36 5.53 -4.96
CA ILE A 224 7.13 5.09 -4.31
C ILE A 224 6.04 4.82 -5.37
N ASP A 225 5.77 5.76 -6.26
CA ASP A 225 4.72 5.62 -7.29
C ASP A 225 5.02 4.46 -8.23
N TYR A 226 6.27 4.29 -8.65
CA TYR A 226 6.67 3.18 -9.51
C TYR A 226 6.40 1.82 -8.85
N PHE A 227 6.84 1.63 -7.61
CA PHE A 227 6.64 0.36 -6.90
C PHE A 227 5.17 0.14 -6.53
N MET A 228 4.44 1.18 -6.09
CA MET A 228 3.02 1.09 -5.78
C MET A 228 2.20 0.66 -7.01
N SER A 229 2.47 1.23 -8.18
CA SER A 229 1.77 0.84 -9.42
C SER A 229 2.04 -0.63 -9.77
N LYS A 230 3.27 -1.12 -9.57
CA LYS A 230 3.61 -2.54 -9.82
C LYS A 230 2.97 -3.50 -8.82
N MET A 231 2.85 -3.09 -7.56
CA MET A 231 2.25 -3.91 -6.50
C MET A 231 0.72 -3.96 -6.59
N SER A 232 0.08 -2.93 -7.13
CA SER A 232 -1.38 -2.81 -7.26
C SER A 232 -1.92 -3.31 -8.60
N THR A 233 -1.07 -3.65 -9.56
CA THR A 233 -1.47 -4.00 -10.91
C THR A 233 -2.33 -5.26 -10.93
N LYS A 234 -3.54 -5.14 -11.45
CA LYS A 234 -4.38 -6.27 -11.85
C LYS A 234 -4.00 -6.69 -13.27
N ILE A 235 -4.31 -7.93 -13.61
CA ILE A 235 -4.01 -8.48 -14.94
C ILE A 235 -5.34 -8.87 -15.57
N ARG A 236 -5.66 -8.25 -16.70
CA ARG A 236 -6.73 -8.68 -17.56
C ARG A 236 -6.19 -9.80 -18.44
N VAL A 237 -6.85 -10.94 -18.40
CA VAL A 237 -6.47 -12.11 -19.18
C VAL A 237 -7.57 -12.41 -20.18
N MET A 238 -7.21 -12.45 -21.46
CA MET A 238 -8.10 -12.87 -22.54
C MET A 238 -7.60 -14.21 -23.07
N ILE A 239 -8.49 -15.21 -23.08
CA ILE A 239 -8.20 -16.60 -23.45
C ILE A 239 -9.13 -16.99 -24.60
N VAL A 240 -8.58 -17.28 -25.77
CA VAL A 240 -9.37 -17.76 -26.91
C VAL A 240 -9.24 -19.27 -26.98
N VAL A 241 -10.40 -19.97 -26.94
CA VAL A 241 -10.52 -21.43 -26.93
C VAL A 241 -11.62 -21.89 -27.89
N ASP A 242 -11.55 -23.15 -28.29
CA ASP A 242 -12.60 -23.79 -29.10
C ASP A 242 -13.80 -24.20 -28.21
N ASP A 243 -13.54 -24.71 -26.97
CA ASP A 243 -14.57 -25.03 -25.96
C ASP A 243 -14.26 -24.28 -24.64
N PRO A 244 -15.17 -23.40 -24.19
CA PRO A 244 -14.92 -22.61 -22.98
C PRO A 244 -15.13 -23.36 -21.67
N THR A 245 -15.77 -24.54 -21.68
CA THR A 245 -16.34 -25.19 -20.49
C THR A 245 -15.30 -25.45 -19.41
N LYS A 246 -14.21 -26.13 -19.73
CA LYS A 246 -13.18 -26.49 -18.76
C LYS A 246 -12.44 -25.28 -18.20
N THR A 247 -12.07 -24.34 -19.09
CA THR A 247 -11.34 -23.14 -18.67
C THR A 247 -12.23 -22.22 -17.85
N LYS A 248 -13.50 -22.07 -18.21
CA LYS A 248 -14.51 -21.35 -17.42
C LYS A 248 -14.64 -21.95 -16.02
N ASP A 249 -14.84 -23.28 -15.94
CA ASP A 249 -15.03 -23.96 -14.67
C ASP A 249 -13.80 -23.85 -13.76
N TYR A 250 -12.61 -23.91 -14.33
CA TYR A 250 -11.37 -23.68 -13.58
C TYR A 250 -11.29 -22.25 -13.02
N ILE A 251 -11.65 -21.23 -13.81
CA ILE A 251 -11.66 -19.83 -13.36
C ILE A 251 -12.68 -19.62 -12.26
N LEU A 252 -13.91 -20.12 -12.45
CA LEU A 252 -15.00 -19.96 -11.49
C LEU A 252 -14.77 -20.71 -10.17
N HIS A 253 -14.41 -22.00 -10.24
CA HIS A 253 -14.39 -22.87 -9.07
C HIS A 253 -13.01 -23.00 -8.40
N THR A 254 -11.91 -22.94 -9.17
CA THR A 254 -10.55 -23.10 -8.61
C THR A 254 -9.92 -21.75 -8.30
N ILE A 255 -10.01 -20.80 -9.23
CA ILE A 255 -9.47 -19.44 -9.01
C ILE A 255 -10.47 -18.61 -8.21
N ASN A 256 -11.75 -18.93 -8.32
CA ASN A 256 -12.87 -18.23 -7.67
C ASN A 256 -12.95 -16.76 -8.11
N ARG A 257 -13.02 -16.54 -9.43
CA ARG A 257 -13.12 -15.21 -10.07
C ARG A 257 -14.21 -15.25 -11.14
N GLY A 258 -14.81 -14.09 -11.38
CA GLY A 258 -15.74 -13.89 -12.48
C GLY A 258 -15.05 -14.06 -13.84
N VAL A 259 -15.81 -14.50 -14.83
CA VAL A 259 -15.35 -14.61 -16.22
C VAL A 259 -16.46 -14.14 -17.15
N THR A 260 -16.09 -13.32 -18.14
CA THR A 260 -16.99 -12.91 -19.22
C THR A 260 -16.66 -13.72 -20.45
N ILE A 261 -17.68 -14.20 -21.17
CA ILE A 261 -17.51 -15.03 -22.37
C ILE A 261 -18.06 -14.27 -23.58
N HIS A 262 -17.21 -14.11 -24.59
CA HIS A 262 -17.57 -13.52 -25.88
C HIS A 262 -17.48 -14.59 -26.98
N GLU A 263 -18.45 -14.59 -27.87
CA GLU A 263 -18.35 -15.39 -29.11
C GLU A 263 -17.51 -14.60 -30.14
N VAL A 264 -16.47 -15.23 -30.65
CA VAL A 264 -15.56 -14.62 -31.62
C VAL A 264 -15.34 -15.53 -32.81
N TYR A 265 -14.91 -15.01 -33.92
CA TYR A 265 -14.59 -15.78 -35.12
C TYR A 265 -13.10 -15.66 -35.44
N GLY A 266 -12.47 -16.79 -35.72
CA GLY A 266 -11.07 -16.81 -36.15
C GLY A 266 -10.92 -16.15 -37.53
N GLY A 267 -10.15 -15.04 -37.60
CA GLY A 267 -10.02 -14.28 -38.84
C GLY A 267 -9.42 -15.09 -40.01
N TYR A 268 -8.56 -16.07 -39.72
CA TYR A 268 -7.96 -16.95 -40.72
C TYR A 268 -8.84 -18.16 -41.10
N THR A 269 -9.50 -18.76 -40.09
CA THR A 269 -10.24 -20.02 -40.29
C THR A 269 -11.71 -19.82 -40.51
N GLY A 270 -12.28 -18.64 -40.18
CA GLY A 270 -13.71 -18.38 -40.15
C GLY A 270 -14.49 -19.18 -39.08
N LYS A 271 -13.80 -20.00 -38.28
CA LYS A 271 -14.45 -20.85 -37.27
C LYS A 271 -14.87 -20.04 -36.05
N LYS A 272 -16.03 -20.40 -35.49
CA LYS A 272 -16.49 -19.87 -34.22
C LYS A 272 -15.59 -20.36 -33.09
N LYS A 273 -15.22 -19.44 -32.20
CA LYS A 273 -14.43 -19.66 -30.99
C LYS A 273 -15.03 -18.87 -29.83
N TYR A 274 -14.50 -19.07 -28.64
CA TYR A 274 -14.92 -18.34 -27.44
C TYR A 274 -13.74 -17.62 -26.84
N GLN A 275 -13.91 -16.34 -26.50
CA GLN A 275 -12.95 -15.55 -25.76
C GLN A 275 -13.46 -15.40 -24.33
N LEU A 276 -12.69 -15.91 -23.38
CA LEU A 276 -12.93 -15.72 -21.95
C LEU A 276 -12.11 -14.53 -21.48
N GLU A 277 -12.73 -13.60 -20.80
CA GLU A 277 -12.08 -12.41 -20.23
C GLU A 277 -12.27 -12.41 -18.71
N THR A 278 -11.17 -12.27 -17.99
CA THR A 278 -11.15 -12.23 -16.52
C THR A 278 -10.03 -11.33 -16.02
N GLU A 279 -10.28 -10.63 -14.92
CA GLU A 279 -9.28 -9.82 -14.20
C GLU A 279 -8.78 -10.61 -13.00
N LEU A 280 -7.46 -10.71 -12.88
CA LEU A 280 -6.78 -11.52 -11.87
C LEU A 280 -5.72 -10.73 -11.10
N ASP A 281 -5.47 -11.17 -9.88
CA ASP A 281 -4.26 -10.82 -9.16
C ASP A 281 -3.07 -11.61 -9.74
N GLN A 282 -1.84 -11.10 -9.55
CA GLN A 282 -0.62 -11.75 -10.03
C GLN A 282 -0.50 -13.24 -9.59
N LYS A 283 -0.92 -13.54 -8.37
CA LYS A 283 -0.93 -14.91 -7.82
C LYS A 283 -1.90 -15.83 -8.56
N ASP A 284 -3.11 -15.34 -8.83
CA ASP A 284 -4.15 -16.10 -9.49
C ASP A 284 -3.83 -16.27 -10.99
N PHE A 285 -3.23 -15.24 -11.62
CA PHE A 285 -2.71 -15.33 -12.98
C PHE A 285 -1.62 -16.42 -13.12
N THR A 286 -0.71 -16.52 -12.15
CA THR A 286 0.32 -17.56 -12.15
C THR A 286 -0.29 -18.96 -12.12
N LYS A 287 -1.34 -19.19 -11.32
CA LYS A 287 -2.07 -20.46 -11.28
C LYS A 287 -2.77 -20.75 -12.60
N LEU A 288 -3.46 -19.75 -13.17
CA LEU A 288 -4.13 -19.89 -14.47
C LEU A 288 -3.13 -20.21 -15.57
N ARG A 289 -2.01 -19.52 -15.64
CA ARG A 289 -0.94 -19.79 -16.60
C ARG A 289 -0.40 -21.22 -16.48
N GLN A 290 -0.21 -21.71 -15.26
CA GLN A 290 0.23 -23.10 -15.02
C GLN A 290 -0.82 -24.09 -15.49
N TYR A 291 -2.12 -23.87 -15.21
CA TYR A 291 -3.19 -24.70 -15.69
C TYR A 291 -3.24 -24.74 -17.23
N LEU A 292 -3.21 -23.59 -17.88
CA LEU A 292 -3.25 -23.48 -19.34
C LEU A 292 -2.04 -24.15 -20.02
N SER A 293 -0.87 -24.12 -19.38
CA SER A 293 0.34 -24.77 -19.91
C SER A 293 0.28 -26.32 -19.82
N THR A 294 -0.57 -26.87 -18.94
CA THR A 294 -0.77 -28.33 -18.80
C THR A 294 -1.96 -28.84 -19.61
N THR A 295 -2.79 -27.93 -20.11
CA THR A 295 -3.97 -28.30 -20.91
C THR A 295 -3.58 -28.47 -22.36
N THR A 296 -3.99 -29.60 -22.97
CA THR A 296 -3.69 -29.95 -24.38
C THR A 296 -4.55 -29.21 -25.39
N GLU A 297 -5.39 -28.28 -24.98
CA GLU A 297 -6.27 -27.51 -25.86
C GLU A 297 -5.50 -26.38 -26.57
N ASN A 298 -5.84 -26.11 -27.84
CA ASN A 298 -5.33 -24.98 -28.58
C ASN A 298 -5.83 -23.68 -27.96
N THR A 299 -5.08 -23.14 -26.99
CA THR A 299 -5.41 -21.89 -26.32
C THR A 299 -4.49 -20.77 -26.80
N PHE A 300 -5.09 -19.62 -27.10
CA PHE A 300 -4.33 -18.37 -27.31
C PHE A 300 -4.63 -17.44 -26.17
N VAL A 301 -3.58 -16.96 -25.46
CA VAL A 301 -3.71 -16.17 -24.24
C VAL A 301 -2.99 -14.85 -24.41
N THR A 302 -3.68 -13.76 -24.14
CA THR A 302 -3.08 -12.43 -23.96
C THR A 302 -3.33 -11.97 -22.52
N ALA A 303 -2.34 -11.29 -21.94
CA ALA A 303 -2.42 -10.78 -20.58
C ALA A 303 -1.87 -9.35 -20.56
N ASP A 304 -2.72 -8.42 -20.17
CA ASP A 304 -2.41 -6.99 -20.11
C ASP A 304 -2.52 -6.47 -18.69
N PRO A 305 -1.56 -5.63 -18.22
CA PRO A 305 -1.70 -4.97 -16.94
C PRO A 305 -2.82 -3.92 -17.00
N VAL A 306 -3.71 -3.93 -16.01
CA VAL A 306 -4.79 -2.96 -15.86
C VAL A 306 -4.45 -2.04 -14.70
N SER A 307 -4.44 -0.73 -14.95
CA SER A 307 -4.09 0.26 -13.93
C SER A 307 -5.15 0.35 -12.83
N ASP A 308 -6.44 0.35 -13.22
CA ASP A 308 -7.55 0.51 -12.30
C ASP A 308 -8.73 -0.38 -12.71
N VAL A 309 -9.35 -1.00 -11.71
CA VAL A 309 -10.59 -1.75 -11.86
C VAL A 309 -11.64 -1.12 -10.96
N TYR A 310 -12.69 -0.55 -11.55
CA TYR A 310 -13.82 0.03 -10.82
C TYR A 310 -15.03 -0.91 -10.89
N GLY A 311 -15.78 -0.98 -9.81
CA GLY A 311 -16.99 -1.80 -9.73
C GLY A 311 -17.01 -2.71 -8.52
N ILE A 312 -17.92 -3.68 -8.53
CA ILE A 312 -18.05 -4.67 -7.46
C ILE A 312 -16.94 -5.71 -7.63
N TRP A 313 -15.73 -5.37 -7.19
CA TRP A 313 -14.63 -6.31 -7.04
C TRP A 313 -14.79 -7.06 -5.73
N ARG A 314 -15.59 -8.16 -5.73
CA ARG A 314 -15.67 -9.00 -4.54
C ARG A 314 -14.39 -9.79 -4.40
N GLU A 315 -13.69 -9.61 -3.27
CA GLU A 315 -12.63 -10.53 -2.87
C GLU A 315 -13.24 -11.91 -2.65
N LYS A 316 -13.11 -12.79 -3.65
CA LYS A 316 -13.50 -14.21 -3.62
C LYS A 316 -14.92 -14.44 -3.07
N PRO A 317 -15.98 -14.16 -3.82
CA PRO A 317 -17.33 -14.54 -3.41
C PRO A 317 -17.39 -16.05 -3.26
N HIS A 318 -17.99 -16.51 -2.16
CA HIS A 318 -18.36 -17.93 -2.07
C HIS A 318 -19.43 -18.20 -3.13
N LEU A 319 -19.10 -19.00 -4.14
CA LEU A 319 -20.02 -19.37 -5.23
C LEU A 319 -21.37 -19.87 -4.71
N LYS A 320 -21.38 -20.57 -3.56
CA LYS A 320 -22.62 -20.96 -2.88
C LYS A 320 -23.57 -19.81 -2.54
N GLN A 321 -23.04 -18.62 -2.20
CA GLN A 321 -23.89 -17.45 -1.94
C GLN A 321 -24.48 -16.87 -3.22
N LEU A 322 -23.75 -16.95 -4.34
CA LEU A 322 -24.26 -16.49 -5.65
C LEU A 322 -25.29 -17.49 -6.23
N GLU A 323 -25.12 -18.79 -5.98
CA GLU A 323 -26.10 -19.82 -6.35
C GLU A 323 -27.39 -19.67 -5.53
N GLU A 324 -27.30 -19.42 -4.22
CA GLU A 324 -28.43 -19.11 -3.35
C GLU A 324 -29.13 -17.80 -3.74
N GLU A 325 -28.39 -16.73 -4.06
CA GLU A 325 -28.95 -15.47 -4.55
C GLU A 325 -29.64 -15.64 -5.91
N ALA A 326 -29.07 -16.42 -6.83
CA ALA A 326 -29.65 -16.71 -8.14
C ALA A 326 -30.90 -17.61 -8.04
N GLU A 327 -30.93 -18.56 -7.11
CA GLU A 327 -32.09 -19.38 -6.82
C GLU A 327 -33.24 -18.56 -6.22
N VAL A 328 -32.96 -17.65 -5.32
CA VAL A 328 -33.91 -16.70 -4.72
C VAL A 328 -34.45 -15.76 -5.78
N GLU A 329 -33.63 -15.26 -6.70
CA GLU A 329 -34.07 -14.36 -7.77
C GLU A 329 -34.92 -15.09 -8.83
N SER A 330 -34.64 -16.36 -9.10
CA SER A 330 -35.44 -17.22 -10.00
C SER A 330 -36.80 -17.64 -9.41
N THR A 331 -36.92 -17.65 -8.08
CA THR A 331 -38.15 -17.95 -7.35
C THR A 331 -39.06 -16.74 -7.13
N VAL A 332 -38.58 -15.52 -7.34
CA VAL A 332 -39.41 -14.31 -7.37
C VAL A 332 -40.13 -14.24 -8.71
N THR A 333 -41.24 -14.96 -8.82
CA THR A 333 -42.14 -14.94 -9.96
C THR A 333 -42.65 -13.52 -10.21
N ILE A 334 -42.34 -12.97 -11.36
CA ILE A 334 -42.89 -11.68 -11.83
C ILE A 334 -44.43 -11.85 -11.91
N PRO A 335 -45.20 -11.03 -11.19
CA PRO A 335 -46.66 -11.10 -11.33
C PRO A 335 -47.05 -10.73 -12.75
N ASN A 336 -47.78 -11.59 -13.38
CA ASN A 336 -48.40 -11.55 -14.70
C ASN A 336 -48.70 -10.12 -15.18
N SER A 337 -47.88 -9.56 -16.04
CA SER A 337 -48.21 -8.36 -16.78
C SER A 337 -49.28 -8.68 -17.84
N ARG A 338 -50.40 -8.01 -17.73
CA ARG A 338 -51.61 -8.07 -18.59
C ARG A 338 -51.25 -8.26 -20.07
N ARG A 339 -51.79 -9.34 -20.65
CA ARG A 339 -51.88 -9.49 -22.10
C ARG A 339 -52.66 -8.29 -22.68
N ILE A 340 -51.97 -7.44 -23.41
CA ILE A 340 -52.60 -6.48 -24.29
C ILE A 340 -53.02 -7.28 -25.52
N LYS A 341 -54.35 -7.39 -25.76
CA LYS A 341 -54.89 -7.92 -27.00
C LYS A 341 -54.59 -6.93 -28.12
N PRO A 342 -54.15 -7.37 -29.30
CA PRO A 342 -54.16 -6.53 -30.49
C PRO A 342 -55.58 -6.38 -31.00
N GLU A 343 -55.98 -5.13 -31.22
CA GLU A 343 -57.06 -4.79 -32.14
C GLU A 343 -56.52 -4.70 -33.58
#